data_a6d287ec95594159ed751825456483e0
#
_entry.id   a6d287ec95594159ed751825456483e0
#
_cell.length_a   1.000
_cell.length_b   1.000
_cell.length_c   1.000
_cell.angle_alpha   90.00
_cell.angle_beta   90.00
_cell.angle_gamma   90.00
#
_symmetry.space_group_name_H-M   'P 1'
#
loop_
_entity.id
_entity.type
_entity.pdbx_description
1 polymer ?
#
loop_
_entity_poly.entity_id
_entity_poly.type
_entity_poly.pdbx_seq_one_letter_code
_entity_poly.pdbx_strand_id
1 'polypeptide(L)'
;EWMTLPLFGLIVPLVWLCPPQSGPTRRQCAWSLLWSLLSVVAIVRETDLHKIAFAQIWPDIASSFSGTVFKMRFLKAGDIPLMPKLFVLVFFIVFFVVAAIPLIRYFIPLVKGFFKFAPVAWSAATFGVISVFVLTIDRLPANLRDWGIVNLKAPGHEAGLALCKSLEEGSEMIMALLAL
;
A
#
# COMPACT_ATOMS: atom_id res chain seq x y z
N GLU A 1 -13.78 -3.46 -3.29
CA GLU A 1 -12.99 -3.81 -2.06
C GLU A 1 -12.89 -5.33 -1.87
N TRP A 2 -13.98 -6.13 -1.99
CA TRP A 2 -13.95 -7.57 -1.72
C TRP A 2 -13.12 -8.42 -2.71
N MET A 3 -12.88 -7.94 -3.93
CA MET A 3 -12.11 -8.68 -4.94
C MET A 3 -10.58 -8.50 -4.81
N THR A 4 -10.12 -7.43 -4.19
CA THR A 4 -8.68 -7.17 -4.00
C THR A 4 -8.06 -8.09 -2.95
N LEU A 5 -8.82 -8.44 -1.90
CA LEU A 5 -8.36 -9.35 -0.83
C LEU A 5 -7.92 -10.73 -1.33
N PRO A 6 -8.75 -11.48 -2.11
CA PRO A 6 -8.30 -12.79 -2.61
C PRO A 6 -7.11 -12.68 -3.56
N LEU A 7 -7.00 -11.60 -4.36
CA LEU A 7 -5.86 -11.39 -5.24
C LEU A 7 -4.56 -11.20 -4.44
N PHE A 8 -4.55 -10.33 -3.42
CA PHE A 8 -3.39 -10.18 -2.54
C PHE A 8 -3.09 -11.47 -1.75
N GLY A 9 -4.13 -12.20 -1.34
CA GLY A 9 -3.98 -13.50 -0.68
C GLY A 9 -3.31 -14.56 -1.56
N LEU A 10 -3.55 -14.54 -2.88
CA LEU A 10 -2.93 -15.43 -3.84
C LEU A 10 -1.47 -15.10 -4.15
N ILE A 11 -1.05 -13.83 -4.05
CA ILE A 11 0.33 -13.44 -4.31
C ILE A 11 1.30 -14.17 -3.38
N VAL A 12 0.97 -14.29 -2.09
CA VAL A 12 1.85 -14.90 -1.09
C VAL A 12 2.19 -16.36 -1.43
N PRO A 13 1.22 -17.28 -1.64
CA PRO A 13 1.54 -18.65 -2.00
C PRO A 13 2.17 -18.77 -3.39
N LEU A 14 1.73 -18.00 -4.39
CA LEU A 14 2.26 -18.12 -5.75
C LEU A 14 3.73 -17.74 -5.83
N VAL A 15 4.15 -16.70 -5.13
CA VAL A 15 5.54 -16.23 -5.09
C VAL A 15 6.48 -17.29 -4.48
N TRP A 16 5.98 -18.15 -3.57
CA TRP A 16 6.76 -19.20 -2.92
C TRP A 16 6.60 -20.58 -3.57
N LEU A 17 5.44 -20.87 -4.19
CA LEU A 17 5.17 -22.17 -4.83
C LEU A 17 5.70 -22.27 -6.26
N CYS A 18 6.01 -21.15 -6.90
CA CYS A 18 6.59 -21.13 -8.25
C CYS A 18 8.09 -20.76 -8.24
N PRO A 19 8.96 -21.53 -7.53
CA PRO A 19 10.39 -21.29 -7.60
C PRO A 19 10.89 -21.61 -9.01
N PRO A 20 11.92 -20.91 -9.51
CA PRO A 20 12.54 -21.25 -10.77
C PRO A 20 13.19 -22.64 -10.68
N GLN A 21 13.26 -23.34 -11.82
CA GLN A 21 13.81 -24.71 -11.93
C GLN A 21 15.25 -24.85 -11.39
N SER A 22 16.02 -23.76 -11.34
CA SER A 22 17.38 -23.71 -10.82
C SER A 22 17.51 -23.53 -9.30
N GLY A 23 16.37 -23.53 -8.58
CA GLY A 23 16.31 -23.22 -7.15
C GLY A 23 16.30 -21.72 -6.86
N PRO A 24 15.82 -21.31 -5.67
CA PRO A 24 15.67 -19.91 -5.31
C PRO A 24 17.03 -19.26 -5.08
N THR A 25 17.35 -18.27 -5.89
CA THR A 25 18.52 -17.40 -5.65
C THR A 25 18.22 -16.43 -4.48
N ARG A 26 19.27 -15.94 -3.79
CA ARG A 26 19.11 -14.90 -2.73
C ARG A 26 18.32 -13.69 -3.21
N ARG A 27 18.45 -13.34 -4.50
CA ARG A 27 17.71 -12.25 -5.12
C ARG A 27 16.22 -12.54 -5.18
N GLN A 28 15.86 -13.74 -5.60
CA GLN A 28 14.45 -14.18 -5.70
C GLN A 28 13.80 -14.24 -4.33
N CYS A 29 14.49 -14.81 -3.32
CA CYS A 29 14.00 -14.80 -1.95
C CYS A 29 13.74 -13.37 -1.42
N ALA A 30 14.60 -12.41 -1.72
CA ALA A 30 14.41 -11.03 -1.31
C ALA A 30 13.18 -10.38 -1.97
N TRP A 31 12.96 -10.64 -3.26
CA TRP A 31 11.75 -10.16 -3.95
C TRP A 31 10.48 -10.88 -3.47
N SER A 32 10.54 -12.18 -3.25
CA SER A 32 9.42 -12.96 -2.69
C SER A 32 9.02 -12.45 -1.31
N LEU A 33 10.01 -12.18 -0.47
CA LEU A 33 9.77 -11.59 0.86
C LEU A 33 9.13 -10.20 0.75
N LEU A 34 9.63 -9.35 -0.14
CA LEU A 34 9.07 -8.01 -0.36
C LEU A 34 7.61 -8.08 -0.81
N TRP A 35 7.30 -8.89 -1.82
CA TRP A 35 5.93 -9.05 -2.30
C TRP A 35 5.00 -9.64 -1.25
N SER A 36 5.46 -10.64 -0.49
CA SER A 36 4.69 -11.20 0.63
C SER A 36 4.41 -10.13 1.69
N LEU A 37 5.41 -9.33 2.06
CA LEU A 37 5.24 -8.26 3.03
C LEU A 37 4.23 -7.20 2.55
N LEU A 38 4.36 -6.76 1.30
CA LEU A 38 3.44 -5.78 0.71
C LEU A 38 2.00 -6.32 0.67
N SER A 39 1.83 -7.59 0.29
CA SER A 39 0.51 -8.24 0.24
C SER A 39 -0.12 -8.36 1.62
N VAL A 40 0.66 -8.76 2.63
CA VAL A 40 0.18 -8.83 4.01
C VAL A 40 -0.24 -7.46 4.52
N VAL A 41 0.55 -6.42 4.25
CA VAL A 41 0.20 -5.05 4.64
C VAL A 41 -1.06 -4.56 3.93
N ALA A 42 -1.23 -4.90 2.63
CA ALA A 42 -2.44 -4.58 1.89
C ALA A 42 -3.68 -5.27 2.49
N ILE A 43 -3.57 -6.57 2.83
CA ILE A 43 -4.65 -7.32 3.48
C ILE A 43 -5.00 -6.72 4.85
N VAL A 44 -4.00 -6.44 5.68
CA VAL A 44 -4.19 -5.84 7.02
C VAL A 44 -4.85 -4.46 6.91
N ARG A 45 -4.50 -3.68 5.89
CA ARG A 45 -5.14 -2.39 5.62
C ARG A 45 -6.61 -2.57 5.21
N GLU A 46 -6.89 -3.45 4.25
CA GLU A 46 -8.24 -3.67 3.71
C GLU A 46 -9.21 -4.28 4.73
N THR A 47 -8.73 -5.20 5.55
CA THR A 47 -9.54 -5.86 6.57
C THR A 47 -9.70 -5.05 7.86
N ASP A 48 -9.08 -3.86 7.94
CA ASP A 48 -9.03 -3.07 9.16
C ASP A 48 -8.48 -3.83 10.41
N LEU A 49 -7.79 -4.97 10.19
CA LEU A 49 -7.21 -5.78 11.27
C LEU A 49 -6.31 -4.97 12.20
N HIS A 50 -5.62 -3.98 11.64
CA HIS A 50 -4.80 -3.06 12.43
C HIS A 50 -5.61 -2.26 13.46
N LYS A 51 -6.88 -1.90 13.16
CA LYS A 51 -7.75 -1.22 14.12
C LYS A 51 -8.18 -2.15 15.24
N ILE A 52 -8.53 -3.40 14.90
CA ILE A 52 -8.93 -4.42 15.87
C ILE A 52 -7.76 -4.74 16.80
N ALA A 53 -6.57 -5.01 16.25
CA ALA A 53 -5.38 -5.30 17.05
C ALA A 53 -4.99 -4.11 17.94
N PHE A 54 -5.08 -2.89 17.42
CA PHE A 54 -4.79 -1.69 18.19
C PHE A 54 -5.81 -1.47 19.32
N ALA A 55 -7.10 -1.71 19.06
CA ALA A 55 -8.15 -1.61 20.06
C ALA A 55 -8.00 -2.64 21.20
N GLN A 56 -7.44 -3.81 20.92
CA GLN A 56 -7.15 -4.81 21.96
C GLN A 56 -5.99 -4.40 22.86
N ILE A 57 -4.97 -3.74 22.31
CA ILE A 57 -3.77 -3.33 23.06
C ILE A 57 -4.01 -2.01 23.82
N TRP A 58 -4.73 -1.08 23.20
CA TRP A 58 -5.02 0.27 23.74
C TRP A 58 -6.50 0.64 23.60
N PRO A 59 -7.40 0.03 24.37
CA PRO A 59 -8.86 0.23 24.24
C PRO A 59 -9.28 1.69 24.46
N ASP A 60 -8.66 2.39 25.40
CA ASP A 60 -8.99 3.78 25.74
C ASP A 60 -8.68 4.73 24.57
N ILE A 61 -7.61 4.46 23.84
CA ILE A 61 -7.22 5.27 22.68
C ILE A 61 -8.09 4.95 21.47
N ALA A 62 -8.41 3.67 21.28
CA ALA A 62 -9.27 3.24 20.18
C ALA A 62 -10.68 3.85 20.28
N SER A 63 -11.21 4.04 21.48
CA SER A 63 -12.51 4.70 21.70
C SER A 63 -12.48 6.21 21.41
N SER A 64 -11.35 6.87 21.66
CA SER A 64 -11.20 8.32 21.48
C SER A 64 -10.74 8.71 20.07
N PHE A 65 -10.09 7.80 19.33
CA PHE A 65 -9.54 8.05 18.00
C PHE A 65 -10.29 7.29 16.92
N SER A 66 -11.22 7.96 16.24
CA SER A 66 -12.04 7.37 15.16
C SER A 66 -11.30 7.17 13.83
N GLY A 67 -10.02 7.53 13.76
CA GLY A 67 -9.22 7.49 12.52
C GLY A 67 -8.39 6.21 12.36
N THR A 68 -7.78 6.06 11.19
CA THR A 68 -6.81 4.98 10.93
C THR A 68 -5.50 5.28 11.66
N VAL A 69 -4.99 4.33 12.44
CA VAL A 69 -3.77 4.44 13.25
C VAL A 69 -2.53 4.71 12.39
N PHE A 70 -2.52 4.23 11.15
CA PHE A 70 -1.41 4.44 10.21
C PHE A 70 -1.44 5.76 9.44
N LYS A 71 -2.16 6.78 9.92
CA LYS A 71 -2.14 8.12 9.32
C LYS A 71 -1.23 9.05 10.11
N MET A 72 -0.57 9.98 9.41
CA MET A 72 0.24 11.04 10.04
C MET A 72 -0.54 11.87 11.07
N ARG A 73 -1.87 11.96 10.92
CA ARG A 73 -2.74 12.60 11.88
C ARG A 73 -2.68 11.93 13.27
N PHE A 74 -2.52 10.60 13.32
CA PHE A 74 -2.37 9.87 14.58
C PHE A 74 -1.08 10.29 15.32
N LEU A 75 0.04 10.41 14.60
CA LEU A 75 1.32 10.83 15.18
C LEU A 75 1.30 12.28 15.68
N LYS A 76 0.51 13.14 15.01
CA LYS A 76 0.38 14.57 15.36
C LYS A 76 -0.68 14.87 16.43
N ALA A 77 -1.56 13.93 16.75
CA ALA A 77 -2.61 14.13 17.75
C ALA A 77 -2.01 14.36 19.15
N GLY A 78 -2.38 15.46 19.82
CA GLY A 78 -1.85 15.85 21.14
C GLY A 78 -2.30 14.89 22.24
N ASP A 79 -3.52 14.41 22.14
CA ASP A 79 -4.25 13.65 23.16
C ASP A 79 -3.80 12.17 23.26
N ILE A 80 -2.95 11.69 22.34
CA ILE A 80 -2.48 10.30 22.33
C ILE A 80 -1.16 10.19 23.09
N PRO A 81 -1.03 9.24 24.03
CA PRO A 81 0.21 8.96 24.74
C PRO A 81 1.39 8.65 23.81
N LEU A 82 2.62 8.84 24.30
CA LEU A 82 3.83 8.68 23.52
C LEU A 82 4.06 7.22 23.06
N MET A 83 3.75 6.23 23.92
CA MET A 83 4.01 4.81 23.64
C MET A 83 3.33 4.28 22.38
N PRO A 84 2.01 4.46 22.15
CA PRO A 84 1.38 4.05 20.89
C PRO A 84 1.95 4.75 19.66
N LYS A 85 2.33 6.03 19.78
CA LYS A 85 2.99 6.76 18.69
C LYS A 85 4.34 6.18 18.34
N LEU A 86 5.16 5.87 19.35
CA LEU A 86 6.46 5.23 19.14
C LEU A 86 6.31 3.85 18.49
N PHE A 87 5.32 3.06 18.93
CA PHE A 87 5.05 1.75 18.32
C PHE A 87 4.75 1.88 16.82
N VAL A 88 3.84 2.77 16.45
CA VAL A 88 3.49 3.04 15.05
C VAL A 88 4.67 3.58 14.27
N LEU A 89 5.46 4.48 14.85
CA LEU A 89 6.64 5.06 14.21
C LEU A 89 7.72 3.99 13.96
N VAL A 90 8.02 3.15 14.95
CA VAL A 90 8.98 2.04 14.81
C VAL A 90 8.51 1.06 13.75
N PHE A 91 7.22 0.71 13.74
CA PHE A 91 6.65 -0.14 12.70
C PHE A 91 6.89 0.45 11.30
N PHE A 92 6.63 1.74 11.09
CA PHE A 92 6.90 2.41 9.83
C PHE A 92 8.39 2.40 9.46
N ILE A 93 9.27 2.73 10.40
CA ILE A 93 10.71 2.72 10.14
C ILE A 93 11.17 1.32 9.70
N VAL A 94 10.81 0.29 10.45
CA VAL A 94 11.16 -1.10 10.10
C VAL A 94 10.61 -1.48 8.73
N PHE A 95 9.33 -1.20 8.48
CA PHE A 95 8.68 -1.47 7.20
C PHE A 95 9.42 -0.80 6.03
N PHE A 96 9.67 0.51 6.14
CA PHE A 96 10.36 1.25 5.08
C PHE A 96 11.81 0.80 4.88
N VAL A 97 12.54 0.49 5.95
CA VAL A 97 13.91 -0.04 5.84
C VAL A 97 13.91 -1.38 5.13
N VAL A 98 13.04 -2.30 5.52
CA VAL A 98 12.95 -3.63 4.88
C VAL A 98 12.54 -3.52 3.41
N ALA A 99 11.60 -2.63 3.07
CA ALA A 99 11.19 -2.39 1.70
C ALA A 99 12.25 -1.68 0.86
N ALA A 100 13.01 -0.75 1.46
CA ALA A 100 14.04 0.02 0.77
C ALA A 100 15.26 -0.83 0.37
N ILE A 101 15.65 -1.82 1.17
CA ILE A 101 16.83 -2.65 0.90
C ILE A 101 16.79 -3.30 -0.51
N PRO A 102 15.76 -4.07 -0.89
CA PRO A 102 15.70 -4.65 -2.23
C PRO A 102 15.51 -3.58 -3.31
N LEU A 103 14.73 -2.53 -3.04
CA LEU A 103 14.52 -1.44 -4.01
C LEU A 103 15.84 -0.74 -4.37
N ILE A 104 16.62 -0.32 -3.38
CA ILE A 104 17.90 0.37 -3.60
C ILE A 104 18.89 -0.58 -4.30
N ARG A 105 18.99 -1.82 -3.82
CA ARG A 105 19.95 -2.78 -4.36
C ARG A 105 19.69 -3.16 -5.81
N TYR A 106 18.41 -3.22 -6.19
CA TYR A 106 18.01 -3.66 -7.53
C TYR A 106 17.55 -2.53 -8.44
N PHE A 107 17.60 -1.29 -7.98
CA PHE A 107 17.18 -0.12 -8.75
C PHE A 107 17.96 0.01 -10.07
N ILE A 108 19.30 -0.05 -10.02
CA ILE A 108 20.15 0.08 -11.22
C ILE A 108 19.90 -1.04 -12.23
N PRO A 109 19.87 -2.33 -11.84
CA PRO A 109 19.46 -3.41 -12.73
C PRO A 109 18.07 -3.23 -13.34
N LEU A 110 17.13 -2.69 -12.60
CA LEU A 110 15.74 -2.45 -13.05
C LEU A 110 15.69 -1.34 -14.09
N VAL A 111 16.38 -0.23 -13.87
CA VAL A 111 16.51 0.87 -14.84
C VAL A 111 17.21 0.39 -16.12
N LYS A 112 18.31 -0.36 -16.01
CA LYS A 112 18.98 -0.95 -17.19
C LYS A 112 18.06 -1.93 -17.94
N GLY A 113 17.28 -2.73 -17.20
CA GLY A 113 16.31 -3.66 -17.78
C GLY A 113 15.17 -2.93 -18.51
N PHE A 114 14.73 -1.78 -18.01
CA PHE A 114 13.71 -0.96 -18.66
C PHE A 114 14.15 -0.53 -20.08
N PHE A 115 15.36 0.00 -20.21
CA PHE A 115 15.93 0.38 -21.52
C PHE A 115 16.25 -0.81 -22.43
N LYS A 116 16.39 -2.03 -21.88
CA LYS A 116 16.56 -3.27 -22.63
C LYS A 116 15.25 -4.00 -22.92
N PHE A 117 14.11 -3.39 -22.68
CA PHE A 117 12.77 -3.96 -22.83
C PHE A 117 12.57 -5.30 -22.08
N ALA A 118 13.24 -5.46 -20.93
CA ALA A 118 13.06 -6.65 -20.11
C ALA A 118 11.66 -6.68 -19.50
N PRO A 119 10.87 -7.77 -19.66
CA PRO A 119 9.47 -7.81 -19.21
C PRO A 119 9.29 -7.46 -17.72
N VAL A 120 10.16 -7.98 -16.86
CA VAL A 120 10.13 -7.71 -15.42
C VAL A 120 10.33 -6.22 -15.10
N ALA A 121 11.20 -5.53 -15.84
CA ALA A 121 11.45 -4.12 -15.62
C ALA A 121 10.26 -3.27 -16.06
N TRP A 122 9.59 -3.64 -17.14
CA TRP A 122 8.38 -2.98 -17.62
C TRP A 122 7.20 -3.23 -16.67
N SER A 123 6.99 -4.45 -16.18
CA SER A 123 5.96 -4.73 -15.16
C SER A 123 6.18 -3.91 -13.90
N ALA A 124 7.43 -3.83 -13.42
CA ALA A 124 7.77 -3.02 -12.24
C ALA A 124 7.55 -1.52 -12.49
N ALA A 125 7.89 -0.99 -13.67
CA ALA A 125 7.64 0.39 -14.04
C ALA A 125 6.14 0.70 -14.12
N THR A 126 5.36 -0.18 -14.76
CA THR A 126 3.90 -0.07 -14.86
C THR A 126 3.27 -0.09 -13.46
N PHE A 127 3.69 -1.02 -12.60
CA PHE A 127 3.25 -1.08 -11.21
C PHE A 127 3.55 0.23 -10.47
N GLY A 128 4.76 0.78 -10.63
CA GLY A 128 5.14 2.06 -10.03
C GLY A 128 4.27 3.23 -10.51
N VAL A 129 4.01 3.31 -11.81
CA VAL A 129 3.15 4.36 -12.40
C VAL A 129 1.72 4.25 -11.87
N ILE A 130 1.15 3.03 -11.85
CA ILE A 130 -0.20 2.82 -11.33
C ILE A 130 -0.26 3.15 -9.84
N SER A 131 0.77 2.79 -9.04
CA SER A 131 0.83 3.13 -7.61
C SER A 131 0.79 4.65 -7.39
N VAL A 132 1.56 5.43 -8.16
CA VAL A 132 1.52 6.89 -8.09
C VAL A 132 0.15 7.43 -8.51
N PHE A 133 -0.44 6.85 -9.54
CA PHE A 133 -1.78 7.22 -9.99
C PHE A 133 -2.83 6.98 -8.91
N VAL A 134 -2.86 5.81 -8.28
CA VAL A 134 -3.77 5.48 -7.17
C VAL A 134 -3.63 6.47 -6.02
N LEU A 135 -2.38 6.74 -5.59
CA LEU A 135 -2.11 7.71 -4.52
C LEU A 135 -2.58 9.12 -4.88
N THR A 136 -2.50 9.49 -6.16
CA THR A 136 -2.95 10.79 -6.64
C THR A 136 -4.49 10.86 -6.64
N ILE A 137 -5.16 9.81 -7.11
CA ILE A 137 -6.62 9.74 -7.14
C ILE A 137 -7.23 9.73 -5.72
N ASP A 138 -6.66 8.95 -4.80
CA ASP A 138 -7.08 8.93 -3.38
C ASP A 138 -7.02 10.33 -2.75
N ARG A 139 -6.00 11.11 -3.11
CA ARG A 139 -5.81 12.47 -2.59
C ARG A 139 -6.56 13.55 -3.36
N LEU A 140 -7.03 13.26 -4.57
CA LEU A 140 -7.63 14.24 -5.47
C LEU A 140 -8.83 14.97 -4.85
N PRO A 141 -9.82 14.30 -4.20
CA PRO A 141 -10.96 14.99 -3.59
C PRO A 141 -10.56 15.97 -2.48
N ALA A 142 -9.53 15.61 -1.70
CA ALA A 142 -9.02 16.47 -0.63
C ALA A 142 -8.27 17.67 -1.21
N ASN A 143 -7.40 17.44 -2.17
CA ASN A 143 -6.60 18.48 -2.81
C ASN A 143 -7.47 19.50 -3.55
N LEU A 144 -8.49 19.03 -4.31
CA LEU A 144 -9.41 19.92 -5.02
C LEU A 144 -10.19 20.84 -4.07
N ARG A 145 -10.57 20.31 -2.91
CA ARG A 145 -11.22 21.11 -1.86
C ARG A 145 -10.24 22.12 -1.27
N ASP A 146 -9.03 21.69 -0.94
CA ASP A 146 -8.04 22.54 -0.26
C ASP A 146 -7.50 23.63 -1.20
N TRP A 147 -7.52 23.41 -2.51
CA TRP A 147 -7.22 24.43 -3.54
C TRP A 147 -8.43 25.32 -3.86
N GLY A 148 -9.60 25.08 -3.28
CA GLY A 148 -10.81 25.86 -3.52
C GLY A 148 -11.43 25.70 -4.91
N ILE A 149 -11.02 24.68 -5.67
CA ILE A 149 -11.51 24.45 -7.05
C ILE A 149 -12.91 23.83 -7.01
N VAL A 150 -13.05 22.68 -6.36
CA VAL A 150 -14.33 21.95 -6.23
C VAL A 150 -14.35 21.14 -4.93
N ASN A 151 -15.49 21.15 -4.25
CA ASN A 151 -15.74 20.27 -3.12
C ASN A 151 -16.55 19.05 -3.59
N LEU A 152 -15.86 17.98 -3.99
CA LEU A 152 -16.51 16.73 -4.46
C LEU A 152 -17.38 16.03 -3.40
N LYS A 153 -17.27 16.43 -2.12
CA LYS A 153 -18.13 15.92 -1.03
C LYS A 153 -19.40 16.77 -0.82
N ALA A 154 -19.54 17.89 -1.53
CA ALA A 154 -20.74 18.70 -1.47
C ALA A 154 -21.90 18.04 -2.22
N PRO A 155 -23.16 18.28 -1.82
CA PRO A 155 -24.33 17.81 -2.56
C PRO A 155 -24.26 18.24 -4.02
N GLY A 156 -24.60 17.32 -4.94
CA GLY A 156 -24.55 17.55 -6.38
C GLY A 156 -23.24 17.12 -7.07
N HIS A 157 -22.20 16.73 -6.32
CA HIS A 157 -20.92 16.23 -6.87
C HIS A 157 -20.69 14.72 -6.65
N GLU A 158 -21.78 13.98 -6.34
CA GLU A 158 -21.73 12.55 -6.01
C GLU A 158 -21.14 11.70 -7.14
N ALA A 159 -21.47 12.03 -8.39
CA ALA A 159 -20.94 11.34 -9.57
C ALA A 159 -19.41 11.48 -9.68
N GLY A 160 -18.87 12.66 -9.39
CA GLY A 160 -17.42 12.88 -9.40
C GLY A 160 -16.70 12.11 -8.31
N LEU A 161 -17.28 12.03 -7.11
CA LEU A 161 -16.74 11.25 -6.00
C LEU A 161 -16.79 9.75 -6.31
N ALA A 162 -17.89 9.26 -6.87
CA ALA A 162 -18.06 7.87 -7.29
C ALA A 162 -17.04 7.49 -8.38
N LEU A 163 -16.79 8.38 -9.34
CA LEU A 163 -15.79 8.18 -10.38
C LEU A 163 -14.38 8.04 -9.78
N CYS A 164 -13.98 8.93 -8.89
CA CYS A 164 -12.68 8.85 -8.22
C CYS A 164 -12.53 7.52 -7.47
N LYS A 165 -13.56 7.10 -6.74
CA LYS A 165 -13.55 5.83 -6.01
C LYS A 165 -13.46 4.62 -6.94
N SER A 166 -14.21 4.60 -8.03
CA SER A 166 -14.15 3.52 -9.03
C SER A 166 -12.80 3.44 -9.73
N LEU A 167 -12.15 4.58 -10.01
CA LEU A 167 -10.79 4.62 -10.57
C LEU A 167 -9.75 4.11 -9.58
N GLU A 168 -9.88 4.45 -8.30
CA GLU A 168 -9.02 3.95 -7.23
C GLU A 168 -9.13 2.43 -7.12
N GLU A 169 -10.33 1.90 -6.93
CA GLU A 169 -10.58 0.45 -6.81
C GLU A 169 -10.14 -0.33 -8.05
N GLY A 170 -10.45 0.17 -9.26
CA GLY A 170 -10.02 -0.46 -10.52
C GLY A 170 -8.50 -0.50 -10.67
N SER A 171 -7.81 0.56 -10.28
CA SER A 171 -6.35 0.63 -10.34
C SER A 171 -5.69 -0.29 -9.31
N GLU A 172 -6.24 -0.44 -8.12
CA GLU A 172 -5.78 -1.40 -7.10
C GLU A 172 -5.92 -2.85 -7.60
N MET A 173 -7.01 -3.18 -8.30
CA MET A 173 -7.17 -4.50 -8.94
C MET A 173 -6.10 -4.75 -10.01
N ILE A 174 -5.80 -3.76 -10.85
CA ILE A 174 -4.75 -3.89 -11.88
C ILE A 174 -3.38 -4.08 -11.21
N MET A 175 -3.07 -3.38 -10.13
CA MET A 175 -1.82 -3.58 -9.39
C MET A 175 -1.71 -5.00 -8.84
N ALA A 176 -2.78 -5.55 -8.27
CA ALA A 176 -2.79 -6.92 -7.78
C ALA A 176 -2.57 -7.94 -8.91
N LEU A 177 -3.18 -7.74 -10.09
CA LEU A 177 -2.98 -8.58 -11.27
C LEU A 177 -1.56 -8.49 -11.84
N LEU A 178 -0.94 -7.31 -11.82
CA LEU A 178 0.46 -7.13 -12.28
C LEU A 178 1.48 -7.76 -11.33
N ALA A 179 1.11 -7.99 -10.07
CA ALA A 179 1.96 -8.63 -9.08
C ALA A 179 1.90 -10.17 -9.14
N LEU A 180 0.88 -10.75 -9.76
CA LEU A 180 0.73 -12.19 -10.05
C LEU A 180 1.56 -12.61 -11.24
#